data_5de5af1555652a85665d7d6e64287a54
#
_entry.id   5de5af1555652a85665d7d6e64287a54
#
_cell.length_a   1.000
_cell.length_b   1.000
_cell.length_c   1.000
_cell.angle_alpha   90.00
_cell.angle_beta   90.00
_cell.angle_gamma   90.00
#
_symmetry.space_group_name_H-M   'P 1'
#
loop_
_entity.id
_entity.type
_entity.pdbx_description
1 polymer ?
#
loop_
_entity_poly.entity_id
_entity_poly.type
_entity_poly.pdbx_seq_one_letter_code
_entity_poly.pdbx_strand_id
1 'polypeptide(L)'
;MGQVYWDAKDNQRSVSPALAAKHAIANKMVFSKWRAGVGGSLRFFVSGGAPLSKKLSYAFWAAGIPILQGYGMTEACVTCANRPDDNKVGSIGKPFEGIEMKIAEKDGEVLVRGPNVMKGYYNNPEATARAIDTDGYYHTGDVGYVDKDGHFYITDRIKDLFKLSNGKYVAPLQVESLLKQSPLVSQAIVVGSGRKQVGALIVPDWDSLKEEMKEAGHDVDRTREE
;
A
#
# COMPACT_ATOMS: atom_id res chain seq x y z
N MET A 1 1.20 16.72 -10.91
CA MET A 1 -0.07 17.39 -11.29
C MET A 1 -1.29 16.48 -11.04
N GLY A 2 -1.43 15.32 -11.68
CA GLY A 2 -2.55 14.39 -11.48
C GLY A 2 -2.75 14.00 -10.02
N GLN A 3 -1.67 13.69 -9.31
CA GLN A 3 -1.70 13.41 -7.87
C GLN A 3 -2.35 14.55 -7.07
N VAL A 4 -1.90 15.81 -7.28
CA VAL A 4 -2.44 16.96 -6.55
C VAL A 4 -3.92 17.20 -6.89
N TYR A 5 -4.30 16.97 -8.13
CA TYR A 5 -5.68 17.09 -8.58
C TYR A 5 -6.61 16.11 -7.85
N TRP A 6 -6.25 14.83 -7.82
CA TRP A 6 -7.09 13.81 -7.20
C TRP A 6 -6.99 13.78 -5.69
N ASP A 7 -5.83 14.07 -5.11
CA ASP A 7 -5.70 14.27 -3.66
C ASP A 7 -6.64 15.39 -3.17
N ALA A 8 -6.75 16.49 -3.93
CA ALA A 8 -7.69 17.54 -3.61
C ALA A 8 -9.16 17.06 -3.71
N LYS A 9 -9.51 16.28 -4.74
CA LYS A 9 -10.86 15.71 -4.89
C LYS A 9 -11.19 14.69 -3.81
N ASP A 10 -10.31 13.77 -3.54
CA ASP A 10 -10.46 12.72 -2.53
C ASP A 10 -10.68 13.30 -1.12
N ASN A 11 -9.95 14.38 -0.82
CA ASN A 11 -10.09 15.11 0.43
C ASN A 11 -11.14 16.25 0.39
N GLN A 12 -12.01 16.27 -0.60
CA GLN A 12 -13.08 17.28 -0.77
C GLN A 12 -12.58 18.74 -0.76
N ARG A 13 -11.32 18.96 -1.18
CA ARG A 13 -10.74 20.30 -1.30
C ARG A 13 -11.06 20.92 -2.67
N SER A 14 -11.18 22.22 -2.71
CA SER A 14 -11.41 22.95 -3.98
C SER A 14 -10.20 22.82 -4.91
N VAL A 15 -10.45 22.46 -6.17
CA VAL A 15 -9.42 22.43 -7.21
C VAL A 15 -9.32 23.80 -7.86
N SER A 16 -8.11 24.39 -7.87
CA SER A 16 -7.93 25.70 -8.50
C SER A 16 -8.21 25.64 -10.04
N PRO A 17 -8.74 26.70 -10.64
CA PRO A 17 -9.01 26.74 -12.11
C PRO A 17 -7.77 26.43 -12.95
N ALA A 18 -6.59 26.91 -12.54
CA ALA A 18 -5.33 26.64 -13.22
C ALA A 18 -4.96 25.13 -13.16
N LEU A 19 -5.18 24.46 -12.04
CA LEU A 19 -4.93 23.02 -11.89
C LEU A 19 -5.95 22.21 -12.73
N ALA A 20 -7.20 22.62 -12.76
CA ALA A 20 -8.24 22.00 -13.58
C ALA A 20 -7.91 22.11 -15.08
N ALA A 21 -7.46 23.28 -15.55
CA ALA A 21 -7.05 23.49 -16.94
C ALA A 21 -5.84 22.62 -17.30
N LYS A 22 -4.81 22.57 -16.45
CA LYS A 22 -3.65 21.69 -16.66
C LYS A 22 -4.05 20.22 -16.71
N HIS A 23 -4.98 19.78 -15.85
CA HIS A 23 -5.49 18.42 -15.88
C HIS A 23 -6.25 18.12 -17.18
N ALA A 24 -7.06 19.05 -17.68
CA ALA A 24 -7.79 18.89 -18.95
C ALA A 24 -6.83 18.70 -20.14
N ILE A 25 -5.75 19.49 -20.20
CA ILE A 25 -4.70 19.35 -21.22
C ILE A 25 -4.03 17.98 -21.12
N ALA A 26 -3.59 17.60 -19.92
CA ALA A 26 -2.96 16.29 -19.68
C ALA A 26 -3.92 15.13 -20.00
N ASN A 27 -5.21 15.28 -19.72
CA ASN A 27 -6.23 14.28 -20.03
C ASN A 27 -6.32 14.04 -21.54
N LYS A 28 -6.27 15.10 -22.36
CA LYS A 28 -6.31 14.99 -23.82
C LYS A 28 -5.02 14.43 -24.42
N MET A 29 -3.86 14.87 -23.93
CA MET A 29 -2.55 14.57 -24.56
C MET A 29 -1.91 13.27 -24.03
N VAL A 30 -2.10 12.96 -22.76
CA VAL A 30 -1.38 11.86 -22.07
C VAL A 30 -2.35 10.78 -21.61
N PHE A 31 -3.34 11.13 -20.79
CA PHE A 31 -4.20 10.15 -20.14
C PHE A 31 -5.12 9.41 -21.13
N SER A 32 -5.50 10.05 -22.23
CA SER A 32 -6.21 9.37 -23.33
C SER A 32 -5.39 8.21 -23.90
N LYS A 33 -4.07 8.38 -24.04
CA LYS A 33 -3.17 7.32 -24.52
C LYS A 33 -3.05 6.19 -23.50
N TRP A 34 -2.99 6.51 -22.21
CA TRP A 34 -2.96 5.50 -21.14
C TRP A 34 -4.23 4.65 -21.17
N ARG A 35 -5.41 5.29 -21.25
CA ARG A 35 -6.68 4.55 -21.37
C ARG A 35 -6.75 3.70 -22.64
N ALA A 36 -6.27 4.20 -23.77
CA ALA A 36 -6.21 3.43 -25.00
C ALA A 36 -5.26 2.21 -24.87
N GLY A 37 -4.11 2.38 -24.19
CA GLY A 37 -3.16 1.31 -23.93
C GLY A 37 -3.71 0.15 -23.07
N VAL A 38 -4.73 0.44 -22.22
CA VAL A 38 -5.45 -0.60 -21.45
C VAL A 38 -6.76 -1.02 -22.10
N GLY A 39 -6.91 -0.82 -23.42
CA GLY A 39 -8.04 -1.30 -24.23
C GLY A 39 -9.26 -0.38 -24.23
N GLY A 40 -9.24 0.78 -23.57
CA GLY A 40 -10.29 1.79 -23.62
C GLY A 40 -11.59 1.47 -22.86
N SER A 41 -11.87 0.21 -22.54
CA SER A 41 -13.09 -0.26 -21.89
C SER A 41 -12.91 -0.65 -20.42
N LEU A 42 -11.71 -0.48 -19.89
CA LEU A 42 -11.41 -0.81 -18.49
C LEU A 42 -12.20 0.10 -17.55
N ARG A 43 -12.92 -0.47 -16.60
CA ARG A 43 -13.66 0.26 -15.57
C ARG A 43 -12.78 0.59 -14.37
N PHE A 44 -12.02 -0.38 -13.87
CA PHE A 44 -11.07 -0.24 -12.76
C PHE A 44 -10.10 -1.43 -12.71
N PHE A 45 -8.98 -1.25 -12.05
CA PHE A 45 -8.11 -2.33 -11.59
C PHE A 45 -8.39 -2.65 -10.12
N VAL A 46 -8.07 -3.88 -9.71
CA VAL A 46 -7.98 -4.27 -8.30
C VAL A 46 -6.53 -4.59 -7.99
N SER A 47 -6.02 -4.02 -6.92
CA SER A 47 -4.66 -4.27 -6.42
C SER A 47 -4.73 -4.86 -5.01
N GLY A 48 -3.99 -5.94 -4.77
CA GLY A 48 -3.90 -6.62 -3.48
C GLY A 48 -2.59 -7.38 -3.32
N GLY A 49 -2.38 -7.99 -2.14
CA GLY A 49 -1.18 -8.77 -1.84
C GLY A 49 0.05 -7.96 -1.45
N ALA A 50 0.08 -6.65 -1.72
CA ALA A 50 1.14 -5.74 -1.32
C ALA A 50 0.61 -4.31 -1.16
N PRO A 51 1.29 -3.44 -0.38
CA PRO A 51 0.91 -2.05 -0.25
C PRO A 51 1.00 -1.31 -1.59
N LEU A 52 -0.03 -0.55 -1.92
CA LEU A 52 -0.06 0.28 -3.11
C LEU A 52 0.33 1.72 -2.77
N SER A 53 1.28 2.29 -3.51
CA SER A 53 1.68 3.68 -3.35
C SER A 53 0.51 4.64 -3.58
N LYS A 54 0.23 5.51 -2.61
CA LYS A 54 -0.78 6.58 -2.75
C LYS A 54 -0.51 7.46 -3.97
N LYS A 55 0.77 7.78 -4.23
CA LYS A 55 1.20 8.57 -5.38
C LYS A 55 0.78 7.90 -6.70
N LEU A 56 1.00 6.59 -6.81
CA LEU A 56 0.61 5.81 -7.98
C LEU A 56 -0.92 5.76 -8.12
N SER A 57 -1.64 5.46 -7.05
CA SER A 57 -3.10 5.46 -7.03
C SER A 57 -3.67 6.78 -7.55
N TYR A 58 -3.23 7.92 -7.01
CA TYR A 58 -3.67 9.23 -7.46
C TYR A 58 -3.34 9.53 -8.93
N ALA A 59 -2.18 9.07 -9.43
CA ALA A 59 -1.83 9.25 -10.83
C ALA A 59 -2.78 8.50 -11.76
N PHE A 60 -3.11 7.25 -11.44
CA PHE A 60 -4.05 6.44 -12.21
C PHE A 60 -5.49 6.96 -12.10
N TRP A 61 -5.93 7.34 -10.92
CA TRP A 61 -7.24 7.98 -10.75
C TRP A 61 -7.35 9.27 -11.57
N ALA A 62 -6.30 10.09 -11.61
CA ALA A 62 -6.26 11.30 -12.45
C ALA A 62 -6.30 10.97 -13.94
N ALA A 63 -5.80 9.83 -14.35
CA ALA A 63 -5.90 9.34 -15.73
C ALA A 63 -7.28 8.76 -16.07
N GLY A 64 -8.21 8.67 -15.10
CA GLY A 64 -9.50 8.02 -15.29
C GLY A 64 -9.40 6.50 -15.36
N ILE A 65 -8.37 5.93 -14.71
CA ILE A 65 -8.13 4.48 -14.59
C ILE A 65 -8.10 4.16 -13.08
N PRO A 66 -9.24 3.98 -12.42
CA PRO A 66 -9.28 3.72 -10.98
C PRO A 66 -8.54 2.44 -10.62
N ILE A 67 -7.71 2.49 -9.56
CA ILE A 67 -7.17 1.32 -8.92
C ILE A 67 -7.80 1.21 -7.54
N LEU A 68 -8.50 0.12 -7.28
CA LEU A 68 -9.15 -0.20 -6.02
C LEU A 68 -8.24 -1.14 -5.24
N GLN A 69 -7.85 -0.75 -4.05
CA GLN A 69 -7.05 -1.61 -3.20
C GLN A 69 -7.96 -2.55 -2.40
N GLY A 70 -7.60 -3.84 -2.39
CA GLY A 70 -8.22 -4.86 -1.57
C GLY A 70 -7.19 -5.55 -0.70
N TYR A 71 -7.67 -6.28 0.30
CA TYR A 71 -6.85 -7.00 1.27
C TYR A 71 -7.41 -8.39 1.51
N GLY A 72 -6.49 -9.32 1.64
CA GLY A 72 -6.78 -10.70 1.94
C GLY A 72 -5.51 -11.52 2.06
N MET A 73 -5.69 -12.77 2.42
CA MET A 73 -4.61 -13.73 2.61
C MET A 73 -5.13 -15.13 2.32
N THR A 74 -4.26 -16.10 2.24
CA THR A 74 -4.64 -17.50 1.95
C THR A 74 -5.62 -18.04 2.97
N GLU A 75 -5.45 -17.69 4.23
CA GLU A 75 -6.23 -18.18 5.38
C GLU A 75 -7.63 -17.56 5.48
N ALA A 76 -7.84 -16.39 4.87
CA ALA A 76 -9.12 -15.67 4.95
C ALA A 76 -9.59 -15.13 3.59
N CYS A 77 -9.02 -15.63 2.48
CA CYS A 77 -9.37 -15.19 1.13
C CYS A 77 -9.37 -13.65 1.00
N VAL A 78 -10.17 -13.07 0.12
CA VAL A 78 -10.35 -11.61 0.04
C VAL A 78 -11.34 -11.19 1.14
N THR A 79 -10.89 -10.33 2.01
CA THR A 79 -11.60 -9.93 3.24
C THR A 79 -12.32 -8.59 3.08
N CYS A 80 -11.65 -7.63 2.46
CA CYS A 80 -12.19 -6.31 2.23
C CYS A 80 -11.62 -5.69 0.95
N ALA A 81 -12.30 -4.69 0.43
CA ALA A 81 -11.80 -3.90 -0.71
C ALA A 81 -12.44 -2.52 -0.74
N ASN A 82 -11.74 -1.58 -1.37
CA ASN A 82 -12.34 -0.34 -1.83
C ASN A 82 -13.33 -0.62 -2.96
N ARG A 83 -14.34 0.22 -3.08
CA ARG A 83 -15.37 0.16 -4.14
C ARG A 83 -15.30 1.39 -5.03
N PRO A 84 -15.81 1.34 -6.27
CA PRO A 84 -15.77 2.50 -7.17
C PRO A 84 -16.47 3.75 -6.62
N ASP A 85 -17.52 3.56 -5.84
CA ASP A 85 -18.37 4.57 -5.22
C ASP A 85 -17.99 4.88 -3.76
N ASP A 86 -17.12 4.07 -3.14
CA ASP A 86 -16.67 4.22 -1.76
C ASP A 86 -15.18 3.84 -1.64
N ASN A 87 -14.33 4.70 -2.22
CA ASN A 87 -12.88 4.51 -2.22
C ASN A 87 -12.16 5.56 -1.41
N LYS A 88 -11.19 5.12 -0.63
CA LYS A 88 -10.20 5.99 0.03
C LYS A 88 -8.79 5.52 -0.30
N VAL A 89 -8.04 6.37 -0.98
CA VAL A 89 -6.67 6.05 -1.38
C VAL A 89 -5.78 5.82 -0.17
N GLY A 90 -5.15 4.65 -0.15
CA GLY A 90 -4.28 4.19 0.94
C GLY A 90 -4.98 3.36 2.01
N SER A 91 -6.32 3.22 1.94
CA SER A 91 -7.04 2.21 2.71
C SER A 91 -7.09 0.88 1.95
N ILE A 92 -7.36 -0.19 2.67
CA ILE A 92 -7.68 -1.50 2.12
C ILE A 92 -9.19 -1.69 1.91
N GLY A 93 -9.98 -0.62 2.12
CA GLY A 93 -11.43 -0.61 1.95
C GLY A 93 -12.21 -1.06 3.19
N LYS A 94 -13.45 -1.47 2.95
CA LYS A 94 -14.38 -1.97 3.97
C LYS A 94 -14.60 -3.47 3.80
N PRO A 95 -14.96 -4.18 4.88
CA PRO A 95 -15.29 -5.60 4.82
C PRO A 95 -16.40 -5.87 3.80
N PHE A 96 -16.35 -7.05 3.18
CA PHE A 96 -17.48 -7.53 2.40
C PHE A 96 -18.63 -7.97 3.30
N GLU A 97 -19.82 -8.04 2.74
CA GLU A 97 -21.01 -8.51 3.44
C GLU A 97 -20.79 -9.91 4.04
N GLY A 98 -21.18 -10.09 5.31
CA GLY A 98 -20.97 -11.32 6.05
C GLY A 98 -19.56 -11.51 6.61
N ILE A 99 -18.65 -10.56 6.41
CA ILE A 99 -17.31 -10.57 7.00
C ILE A 99 -17.22 -9.48 8.07
N GLU A 100 -16.74 -9.88 9.24
CA GLU A 100 -16.45 -8.97 10.33
C GLU A 100 -14.95 -8.72 10.44
N MET A 101 -14.59 -7.46 10.57
CA MET A 101 -13.23 -7.03 10.88
C MET A 101 -13.21 -6.14 12.09
N LYS A 102 -12.21 -6.31 12.96
CA LYS A 102 -11.98 -5.43 14.11
C LYS A 102 -10.49 -5.23 14.36
N ILE A 103 -10.18 -4.19 15.12
CA ILE A 103 -8.83 -3.92 15.61
C ILE A 103 -8.74 -4.41 17.05
N ALA A 104 -7.76 -5.25 17.35
CA ALA A 104 -7.51 -5.72 18.72
C ALA A 104 -6.98 -4.56 19.57
N GLU A 105 -7.58 -4.33 20.75
CA GLU A 105 -7.20 -3.23 21.64
C GLU A 105 -5.78 -3.36 22.20
N LYS A 106 -5.29 -4.59 22.34
CA LYS A 106 -4.00 -4.89 22.98
C LYS A 106 -2.80 -4.43 22.16
N ASP A 107 -2.83 -4.65 20.84
CA ASP A 107 -1.66 -4.56 19.96
C ASP A 107 -1.97 -3.94 18.60
N GLY A 108 -3.24 -3.61 18.34
CA GLY A 108 -3.67 -3.04 17.07
C GLY A 108 -3.76 -4.06 15.93
N GLU A 109 -3.75 -5.36 16.25
CA GLU A 109 -3.89 -6.41 15.26
C GLU A 109 -5.25 -6.37 14.57
N VAL A 110 -5.25 -6.56 13.26
CA VAL A 110 -6.48 -6.73 12.48
C VAL A 110 -6.97 -8.17 12.64
N LEU A 111 -8.19 -8.31 13.12
CA LEU A 111 -8.85 -9.59 13.32
C LEU A 111 -9.99 -9.75 12.32
N VAL A 112 -10.16 -10.95 11.79
CA VAL A 112 -11.16 -11.25 10.75
C VAL A 112 -12.01 -12.44 11.16
N ARG A 113 -13.33 -12.33 11.01
CA ARG A 113 -14.29 -13.43 11.20
C ARG A 113 -15.28 -13.46 10.05
N GLY A 114 -15.60 -14.64 9.56
CA GLY A 114 -16.60 -14.81 8.50
C GLY A 114 -16.46 -16.14 7.78
N PRO A 115 -17.36 -16.41 6.84
CA PRO A 115 -17.36 -17.65 6.07
C PRO A 115 -16.15 -17.82 5.14
N ASN A 116 -15.39 -16.76 4.92
CA ASN A 116 -14.16 -16.72 4.14
C ASN A 116 -12.94 -17.21 4.92
N VAL A 117 -13.02 -17.32 6.25
CA VAL A 117 -11.93 -17.81 7.10
C VAL A 117 -11.79 -19.32 6.91
N MET A 118 -10.55 -19.79 6.75
CA MET A 118 -10.22 -21.21 6.60
C MET A 118 -10.74 -22.05 7.77
N LYS A 119 -10.95 -23.33 7.56
CA LYS A 119 -11.28 -24.29 8.64
C LYS A 119 -10.11 -24.57 9.56
N GLY A 120 -8.89 -24.39 9.08
CA GLY A 120 -7.65 -24.61 9.80
C GLY A 120 -6.51 -25.09 8.92
N TYR A 121 -5.34 -25.24 9.51
CA TYR A 121 -4.17 -25.81 8.84
C TYR A 121 -4.26 -27.33 8.82
N TYR A 122 -3.97 -27.92 7.67
CA TYR A 122 -4.04 -29.36 7.47
C TYR A 122 -3.09 -30.11 8.45
N ASN A 123 -3.63 -31.07 9.17
CA ASN A 123 -2.92 -31.88 10.18
C ASN A 123 -2.13 -31.05 11.22
N ASN A 124 -2.54 -29.80 11.47
CA ASN A 124 -1.87 -28.94 12.45
C ASN A 124 -2.87 -28.18 13.35
N PRO A 125 -3.53 -28.91 14.29
CA PRO A 125 -4.52 -28.30 15.18
C PRO A 125 -3.93 -27.24 16.10
N GLU A 126 -2.66 -27.38 16.51
CA GLU A 126 -2.00 -26.41 17.37
C GLU A 126 -1.79 -25.05 16.63
N ALA A 127 -1.36 -25.09 15.37
CA ALA A 127 -1.25 -23.87 14.58
C ALA A 127 -2.61 -23.25 14.32
N THR A 128 -3.63 -24.07 14.09
CA THR A 128 -5.02 -23.61 13.91
C THR A 128 -5.52 -22.90 15.16
N ALA A 129 -5.34 -23.49 16.35
CA ALA A 129 -5.77 -22.90 17.63
C ALA A 129 -5.00 -21.62 17.98
N ARG A 130 -3.78 -21.42 17.46
CA ARG A 130 -3.06 -20.13 17.58
C ARG A 130 -3.53 -19.08 16.59
N ALA A 131 -4.04 -19.52 15.43
CA ALA A 131 -4.44 -18.60 14.35
C ALA A 131 -5.90 -18.18 14.44
N ILE A 132 -6.77 -19.02 15.00
CA ILE A 132 -8.21 -18.74 15.16
C ILE A 132 -8.55 -18.83 16.64
N ASP A 133 -9.05 -17.74 17.20
CA ASP A 133 -9.44 -17.68 18.60
C ASP A 133 -10.78 -18.38 18.89
N THR A 134 -11.17 -18.46 20.17
CA THR A 134 -12.40 -19.11 20.62
C THR A 134 -13.67 -18.41 20.15
N ASP A 135 -13.58 -17.12 19.76
CA ASP A 135 -14.68 -16.33 19.21
C ASP A 135 -14.78 -16.47 17.68
N GLY A 136 -13.87 -17.26 17.07
CA GLY A 136 -13.80 -17.51 15.64
C GLY A 136 -13.10 -16.42 14.83
N TYR A 137 -12.37 -15.51 15.47
CA TYR A 137 -11.57 -14.53 14.77
C TYR A 137 -10.20 -15.10 14.38
N TYR A 138 -9.87 -14.94 13.12
CA TYR A 138 -8.54 -15.21 12.61
C TYR A 138 -7.60 -14.04 12.92
N HIS A 139 -6.44 -14.36 13.48
CA HIS A 139 -5.35 -13.44 13.79
C HIS A 139 -4.48 -13.26 12.57
N THR A 140 -4.57 -12.09 11.92
CA THR A 140 -3.89 -11.85 10.64
C THR A 140 -2.38 -11.63 10.77
N GLY A 141 -1.93 -11.23 11.95
CA GLY A 141 -0.57 -10.76 12.19
C GLY A 141 -0.27 -9.39 11.59
N ASP A 142 -1.25 -8.74 10.98
CA ASP A 142 -1.14 -7.39 10.42
C ASP A 142 -1.69 -6.37 11.41
N VAL A 143 -0.98 -5.25 11.60
CA VAL A 143 -1.38 -4.14 12.46
C VAL A 143 -2.03 -3.06 11.63
N GLY A 144 -3.09 -2.46 12.17
CA GLY A 144 -3.82 -1.44 11.43
C GLY A 144 -4.73 -0.59 12.29
N TYR A 145 -5.53 0.19 11.64
CA TYR A 145 -6.60 0.98 12.26
C TYR A 145 -7.81 1.09 11.33
N VAL A 146 -8.93 1.48 11.87
CA VAL A 146 -10.15 1.81 11.14
C VAL A 146 -10.46 3.29 11.31
N ASP A 147 -10.83 3.96 10.22
CA ASP A 147 -11.23 5.36 10.30
C ASP A 147 -12.72 5.51 10.68
N LYS A 148 -13.15 6.76 10.90
CA LYS A 148 -14.53 7.09 11.28
C LYS A 148 -15.58 6.66 10.24
N ASP A 149 -15.19 6.46 9.00
CA ASP A 149 -16.08 6.07 7.89
C ASP A 149 -16.06 4.56 7.65
N GLY A 150 -15.30 3.80 8.47
CA GLY A 150 -15.24 2.34 8.45
C GLY A 150 -14.22 1.75 7.47
N HIS A 151 -13.32 2.58 6.91
CA HIS A 151 -12.23 2.08 6.08
C HIS A 151 -11.05 1.61 6.94
N PHE A 152 -10.54 0.42 6.62
CA PHE A 152 -9.39 -0.17 7.29
C PHE A 152 -8.08 0.23 6.60
N TYR A 153 -7.02 0.32 7.39
CA TYR A 153 -5.67 0.65 6.96
C TYR A 153 -4.70 -0.32 7.60
N ILE A 154 -3.83 -0.92 6.81
CA ILE A 154 -2.70 -1.72 7.32
C ILE A 154 -1.50 -0.79 7.45
N THR A 155 -0.85 -0.85 8.59
CA THR A 155 0.34 -0.05 8.89
C THR A 155 1.61 -0.88 8.86
N ASP A 156 1.57 -2.10 9.40
CA ASP A 156 2.72 -3.02 9.43
C ASP A 156 2.31 -4.45 9.76
N ARG A 157 3.29 -5.33 9.95
CA ARG A 157 3.13 -6.68 10.50
C ARG A 157 3.69 -6.77 11.91
N ILE A 158 2.99 -7.48 12.80
CA ILE A 158 3.43 -7.68 14.18
C ILE A 158 4.85 -8.27 14.24
N LYS A 159 5.14 -9.25 13.38
CA LYS A 159 6.44 -9.93 13.34
C LYS A 159 7.59 -9.06 12.84
N ASP A 160 7.26 -8.05 12.02
CA ASP A 160 8.24 -7.18 11.39
C ASP A 160 8.53 -5.93 12.25
N LEU A 161 7.63 -5.60 13.18
CA LEU A 161 7.86 -4.54 14.15
C LEU A 161 9.08 -4.86 15.02
N PHE A 162 10.01 -3.94 15.09
CA PHE A 162 11.15 -4.07 15.99
C PHE A 162 11.32 -2.85 16.90
N LYS A 163 12.04 -3.06 17.99
CA LYS A 163 12.29 -2.04 19.01
C LYS A 163 13.75 -1.57 18.97
N LEU A 164 13.91 -0.26 18.96
CA LEU A 164 15.23 0.35 19.12
C LEU A 164 15.71 0.26 20.57
N SER A 165 17.01 0.46 20.80
CA SER A 165 17.59 0.45 22.15
C SER A 165 17.02 1.54 23.07
N ASN A 166 16.46 2.60 22.51
CA ASN A 166 15.78 3.67 23.26
C ASN A 166 14.30 3.36 23.56
N GLY A 167 13.83 2.17 23.21
CA GLY A 167 12.47 1.73 23.48
C GLY A 167 11.42 2.08 22.42
N LYS A 168 11.78 2.84 21.40
CA LYS A 168 10.84 3.20 20.31
C LYS A 168 10.62 2.02 19.37
N TYR A 169 9.35 1.78 19.01
CA TYR A 169 8.98 0.83 17.98
C TYR A 169 9.16 1.44 16.59
N VAL A 170 9.60 0.61 15.67
CA VAL A 170 9.76 0.93 14.26
C VAL A 170 8.85 0.02 13.45
N ALA A 171 8.14 0.60 12.50
CA ALA A 171 7.30 -0.03 11.50
C ALA A 171 8.07 -0.04 10.15
N PRO A 172 8.81 -1.12 9.82
CA PRO A 172 9.71 -1.16 8.66
C PRO A 172 8.99 -0.89 7.35
N LEU A 173 7.82 -1.51 7.17
CA LEU A 173 7.03 -1.42 5.94
C LEU A 173 6.68 0.01 5.53
N GLN A 174 6.38 0.87 6.51
CA GLN A 174 6.09 2.29 6.25
C GLN A 174 7.30 3.03 5.71
N VAL A 175 8.47 2.82 6.33
CA VAL A 175 9.72 3.46 5.92
C VAL A 175 10.19 2.93 4.55
N GLU A 176 10.13 1.63 4.34
CA GLU A 176 10.46 0.98 3.07
C GLU A 176 9.56 1.46 1.92
N SER A 177 8.27 1.62 2.20
CA SER A 177 7.30 2.15 1.24
C SER A 177 7.59 3.60 0.87
N LEU A 178 8.09 4.41 1.80
CA LEU A 178 8.53 5.78 1.52
C LEU A 178 9.81 5.81 0.67
N LEU A 179 10.80 4.99 1.02
CA LEU A 179 12.05 4.88 0.26
C LEU A 179 11.80 4.46 -1.19
N LYS A 180 10.94 3.46 -1.40
CA LYS A 180 10.55 2.96 -2.72
C LYS A 180 9.71 3.95 -3.56
N GLN A 181 9.34 5.11 -3.04
CA GLN A 181 8.75 6.18 -3.87
C GLN A 181 9.77 6.91 -4.74
N SER A 182 11.06 6.80 -4.41
CA SER A 182 12.13 7.29 -5.27
C SER A 182 12.30 6.36 -6.49
N PRO A 183 12.36 6.89 -7.71
CA PRO A 183 12.63 6.09 -8.91
C PRO A 183 14.02 5.44 -8.88
N LEU A 184 14.93 5.95 -8.04
CA LEU A 184 16.30 5.43 -7.89
C LEU A 184 16.38 4.21 -6.96
N VAL A 185 15.28 3.82 -6.29
CA VAL A 185 15.23 2.73 -5.31
C VAL A 185 14.40 1.59 -5.86
N SER A 186 15.05 0.49 -6.22
CA SER A 186 14.41 -0.75 -6.63
C SER A 186 13.85 -1.52 -5.42
N GLN A 187 14.69 -1.71 -4.38
CA GLN A 187 14.30 -2.40 -3.15
C GLN A 187 14.89 -1.67 -1.94
N ALA A 188 14.21 -1.79 -0.80
CA ALA A 188 14.68 -1.29 0.49
C ALA A 188 14.28 -2.25 1.59
N ILE A 189 15.20 -2.49 2.54
CA ILE A 189 14.96 -3.26 3.77
C ILE A 189 15.42 -2.42 4.94
N VAL A 190 14.52 -2.15 5.88
CA VAL A 190 14.80 -1.38 7.09
C VAL A 190 15.33 -2.30 8.17
N VAL A 191 16.43 -1.90 8.78
CA VAL A 191 17.14 -2.65 9.83
C VAL A 191 17.42 -1.77 11.03
N GLY A 192 17.67 -2.36 12.21
CA GLY A 192 18.03 -1.58 13.40
C GLY A 192 17.48 -2.13 14.71
N SER A 193 16.99 -3.37 14.73
CA SER A 193 16.53 -4.02 15.96
C SER A 193 17.60 -3.95 17.06
N GLY A 194 17.26 -3.40 18.24
CA GLY A 194 18.18 -3.20 19.37
C GLY A 194 19.25 -2.13 19.17
N ARG A 195 19.33 -1.47 18.02
CA ARG A 195 20.30 -0.41 17.73
C ARG A 195 19.76 0.97 18.15
N LYS A 196 20.66 1.94 18.27
CA LYS A 196 20.27 3.34 18.60
C LYS A 196 19.51 4.04 17.47
N GLN A 197 19.77 3.64 16.24
CA GLN A 197 19.25 4.28 15.03
C GLN A 197 18.74 3.23 14.05
N VAL A 198 17.79 3.64 13.23
CA VAL A 198 17.29 2.91 12.07
C VAL A 198 18.29 3.07 10.93
N GLY A 199 18.56 2.01 10.22
CA GLY A 199 19.28 1.99 8.94
C GLY A 199 18.43 1.36 7.86
N ALA A 200 18.81 1.54 6.60
CA ALA A 200 18.21 0.84 5.49
C ALA A 200 19.28 0.27 4.57
N LEU A 201 19.04 -0.95 4.08
CA LEU A 201 19.75 -1.53 2.95
C LEU A 201 18.94 -1.19 1.70
N ILE A 202 19.58 -0.57 0.72
CA ILE A 202 18.92 -0.10 -0.50
C ILE A 202 19.56 -0.79 -1.69
N VAL A 203 18.71 -1.36 -2.56
CA VAL A 203 19.10 -1.80 -3.90
C VAL A 203 18.72 -0.69 -4.86
N PRO A 204 19.68 -0.06 -5.55
CA PRO A 204 19.39 0.97 -6.53
C PRO A 204 18.63 0.39 -7.74
N ASP A 205 17.81 1.21 -8.38
CA ASP A 205 17.38 1.01 -9.74
C ASP A 205 18.49 1.51 -10.67
N TRP A 206 19.28 0.58 -11.17
CA TRP A 206 20.49 0.91 -11.92
C TRP A 206 20.22 1.64 -13.24
N ASP A 207 19.08 1.39 -13.87
CA ASP A 207 18.75 2.04 -15.14
C ASP A 207 18.36 3.50 -14.91
N SER A 208 17.48 3.75 -13.96
CA SER A 208 17.11 5.11 -13.54
C SER A 208 18.30 5.90 -12.99
N LEU A 209 19.18 5.23 -12.22
CA LEU A 209 20.38 5.88 -11.66
C LEU A 209 21.35 6.29 -12.78
N LYS A 210 21.56 5.45 -13.79
CA LYS A 210 22.40 5.76 -14.95
C LYS A 210 21.87 6.93 -15.75
N GLU A 211 20.55 7.02 -15.95
CA GLU A 211 19.94 8.14 -16.65
C GLU A 211 20.20 9.46 -15.91
N GLU A 212 19.93 9.48 -14.59
CA GLU A 212 20.12 10.67 -13.78
C GLU A 212 21.59 11.09 -13.66
N MET A 213 22.50 10.12 -13.56
CA MET A 213 23.95 10.40 -13.58
C MET A 213 24.41 11.02 -14.90
N LYS A 214 23.92 10.52 -16.04
CA LYS A 214 24.21 11.10 -17.37
C LYS A 214 23.68 12.53 -17.46
N GLU A 215 22.48 12.79 -17.01
CA GLU A 215 21.90 14.14 -16.98
C GLU A 215 22.70 15.09 -16.07
N ALA A 216 23.27 14.58 -14.98
CA ALA A 216 24.14 15.32 -14.06
C ALA A 216 25.59 15.47 -14.55
N GLY A 217 25.95 14.86 -15.69
CA GLY A 217 27.29 14.95 -16.28
C GLY A 217 28.33 14.04 -15.61
N HIS A 218 27.90 13.01 -14.89
CA HIS A 218 28.80 12.03 -14.26
C HIS A 218 29.07 10.83 -15.18
N ASP A 219 30.30 10.30 -15.08
CA ASP A 219 30.72 9.11 -15.83
C ASP A 219 30.13 7.85 -15.12
N VAL A 220 29.31 7.12 -15.86
CA VAL A 220 28.54 5.98 -15.35
C VAL A 220 29.38 4.71 -15.17
N ASP A 221 30.52 4.60 -15.89
CA ASP A 221 31.32 3.37 -15.87
C ASP A 221 32.22 3.25 -14.63
N ARG A 222 32.48 4.34 -13.93
CA ARG A 222 33.29 4.36 -12.69
C ARG A 222 32.59 3.91 -11.42
N THR A 223 31.28 3.86 -11.39
CA THR A 223 30.49 3.57 -10.16
C THR A 223 30.24 2.09 -9.89
N ARG A 224 30.77 1.18 -10.70
CA ARG A 224 30.65 -0.27 -10.52
C ARG A 224 31.84 -0.90 -9.78
N GLU A 225 32.92 -0.18 -9.57
CA GLU A 225 34.18 -0.69 -9.02
C GLU A 225 34.48 -0.21 -7.57
N GLU A 226 33.68 0.69 -7.00
CA GLU A 226 33.72 1.11 -5.59
C GLU A 226 32.46 0.61 -4.79
#